data_43eaf978065dfa72712f74402dd7b3ca
#
_entry.id   43eaf978065dfa72712f74402dd7b3ca
#
_cell.length_a   1.000
_cell.length_b   1.000
_cell.length_c   1.000
_cell.angle_alpha   90.00
_cell.angle_beta   90.00
_cell.angle_gamma   90.00
#
_symmetry.space_group_name_H-M   'P 1'
#
loop_
_entity.id
_entity.type
_entity.pdbx_description
1 polymer ?
#
loop_
_entity_poly.entity_id
_entity_poly.type
_entity_poly.pdbx_seq_one_letter_code
_entity_poly.pdbx_strand_id
1 'polypeptide(L)'
;MAELKAPADLTLFLRKECGVRPQNIGVYEQAFTHRSLVHEQGLETHQSNERLEFLGDVVLGLAITEALLRRYPSADEGDLSKMKAQLGSRATLGEVAKRMNLGRFMKVGRGEEIARSQNLPSLIGNAFEALTGAVYLDLGFVTAAKFVVRCLEPEFERDLVALDYKSVLQEFAQRRFHVAPYYHVMHAHGPEHRKTFEVLVKLNGKVYGRGRGHTKKDGEQDAARHTLERFRYHAETGIQPAVQPLEEAHRSWWPFSRKKTERLI
;
A
#
# COMPACT_ATOMS: atom_id res chain seq x y z
N MET A 1 2.27 -17.84 34.05
CA MET A 1 0.96 -17.17 34.02
C MET A 1 1.20 -15.81 33.36
N ALA A 2 0.84 -15.64 32.09
CA ALA A 2 0.92 -14.34 31.44
C ALA A 2 -0.23 -13.49 31.99
N GLU A 3 0.12 -12.36 32.62
CA GLU A 3 -0.85 -11.37 33.05
C GLU A 3 -1.67 -10.91 31.83
N LEU A 4 -2.96 -11.22 31.82
CA LEU A 4 -3.95 -10.61 30.95
C LEU A 4 -3.96 -9.10 31.25
N LYS A 5 -3.33 -8.32 30.37
CA LYS A 5 -3.36 -6.84 30.47
C LYS A 5 -4.80 -6.37 30.56
N ALA A 6 -5.06 -5.55 31.56
CA ALA A 6 -6.37 -5.15 31.99
C ALA A 6 -7.24 -4.49 30.90
N PRO A 7 -8.58 -4.59 30.97
CA PRO A 7 -9.54 -3.92 30.06
C PRO A 7 -9.31 -2.41 29.89
N ALA A 8 -8.72 -1.76 30.89
CA ALA A 8 -8.38 -0.35 30.88
C ALA A 8 -7.40 0.05 29.76
N ASP A 9 -6.48 -0.83 29.38
CA ASP A 9 -5.48 -0.55 28.31
C ASP A 9 -6.13 -0.54 26.93
N LEU A 10 -7.05 -1.47 26.64
CA LEU A 10 -7.78 -1.52 25.36
C LEU A 10 -8.69 -0.29 25.20
N THR A 11 -9.44 0.10 26.24
CA THR A 11 -10.31 1.28 26.20
C THR A 11 -9.49 2.55 25.97
N LEU A 12 -8.34 2.67 26.61
CA LEU A 12 -7.45 3.82 26.43
C LEU A 12 -6.88 3.89 25.01
N PHE A 13 -6.48 2.76 24.47
CA PHE A 13 -6.01 2.62 23.09
C PHE A 13 -7.10 3.05 22.08
N LEU A 14 -8.32 2.52 22.22
CA LEU A 14 -9.44 2.87 21.34
C LEU A 14 -9.72 4.36 21.35
N ARG A 15 -9.68 5.00 22.52
CA ARG A 15 -9.93 6.45 22.66
C ARG A 15 -8.79 7.31 22.11
N LYS A 16 -7.55 7.00 22.46
CA LYS A 16 -6.39 7.86 22.15
C LYS A 16 -5.84 7.61 20.75
N GLU A 17 -5.67 6.34 20.38
CA GLU A 17 -4.99 5.97 19.13
C GLU A 17 -5.99 5.74 17.98
N CYS A 18 -7.15 5.10 18.26
CA CYS A 18 -8.18 4.89 17.24
C CYS A 18 -9.17 6.07 17.10
N GLY A 19 -9.26 6.97 18.10
CA GLY A 19 -10.25 8.05 18.12
C GLY A 19 -11.69 7.56 18.32
N VAL A 20 -11.85 6.36 18.88
CA VAL A 20 -13.12 5.65 19.07
C VAL A 20 -13.50 5.66 20.55
N ARG A 21 -14.74 6.00 20.85
CA ARG A 21 -15.29 5.91 22.21
C ARG A 21 -16.22 4.70 22.30
N PRO A 22 -15.74 3.54 22.77
CA PRO A 22 -16.54 2.34 22.79
C PRO A 22 -17.75 2.47 23.71
N GLN A 23 -18.91 1.97 23.25
CA GLN A 23 -20.11 1.79 24.06
C GLN A 23 -20.20 0.35 24.58
N ASN A 24 -19.80 -0.64 23.79
CA ASN A 24 -19.72 -2.05 24.16
C ASN A 24 -18.28 -2.57 24.00
N ILE A 25 -17.53 -2.59 25.11
CA ILE A 25 -16.13 -3.05 25.09
C ILE A 25 -15.99 -4.53 24.71
N GLY A 26 -16.99 -5.36 24.99
CA GLY A 26 -16.95 -6.80 24.69
C GLY A 26 -16.79 -7.12 23.20
N VAL A 27 -17.38 -6.31 22.31
CA VAL A 27 -17.21 -6.51 20.86
C VAL A 27 -15.77 -6.26 20.41
N TYR A 28 -15.05 -5.33 21.05
CA TYR A 28 -13.64 -5.07 20.77
C TYR A 28 -12.73 -6.16 21.35
N GLU A 29 -13.07 -6.70 22.51
CA GLU A 29 -12.35 -7.84 23.07
C GLU A 29 -12.49 -9.07 22.17
N GLN A 30 -13.68 -9.30 21.60
CA GLN A 30 -13.92 -10.35 20.62
C GLN A 30 -13.09 -10.12 19.34
N ALA A 31 -12.93 -8.88 18.86
CA ALA A 31 -12.13 -8.56 17.69
C ALA A 31 -10.65 -8.98 17.84
N PHE A 32 -10.17 -9.07 19.07
CA PHE A 32 -8.82 -9.54 19.38
C PHE A 32 -8.74 -11.00 19.86
N THR A 33 -9.83 -11.75 19.82
CA THR A 33 -9.88 -13.14 20.25
C THR A 33 -9.72 -14.08 19.06
N HIS A 34 -8.54 -14.69 18.93
CA HIS A 34 -8.27 -15.61 17.83
C HIS A 34 -8.93 -16.98 18.05
N ARG A 35 -9.31 -17.64 16.96
CA ARG A 35 -9.95 -18.96 16.98
C ARG A 35 -9.16 -20.03 17.74
N SER A 36 -7.83 -19.96 17.75
CA SER A 36 -6.99 -20.93 18.50
C SER A 36 -7.26 -20.91 19.99
N LEU A 37 -7.49 -19.72 20.58
CA LEU A 37 -7.86 -19.60 21.98
C LEU A 37 -9.27 -20.15 22.24
N VAL A 38 -10.21 -19.83 21.36
CA VAL A 38 -11.60 -20.32 21.44
C VAL A 38 -11.62 -21.85 21.44
N HIS A 39 -10.85 -22.48 20.55
CA HIS A 39 -10.71 -23.93 20.47
C HIS A 39 -10.04 -24.50 21.73
N GLU A 40 -8.96 -23.90 22.21
CA GLU A 40 -8.23 -24.37 23.43
C GLU A 40 -9.12 -24.30 24.69
N GLN A 41 -9.98 -23.28 24.78
CA GLN A 41 -10.88 -23.08 25.90
C GLN A 41 -12.23 -23.80 25.78
N GLY A 42 -12.47 -24.51 24.68
CA GLY A 42 -13.75 -25.19 24.42
C GLY A 42 -14.94 -24.24 24.29
N LEU A 43 -14.69 -23.01 23.85
CA LEU A 43 -15.71 -22.00 23.63
C LEU A 43 -16.40 -22.20 22.27
N GLU A 44 -17.55 -21.55 22.08
CA GLU A 44 -18.26 -21.57 20.81
C GLU A 44 -17.50 -20.80 19.71
N THR A 45 -17.43 -21.37 18.51
CA THR A 45 -16.64 -20.80 17.39
C THR A 45 -17.00 -19.36 17.05
N HIS A 46 -18.27 -18.97 17.25
CA HIS A 46 -18.74 -17.62 16.98
C HIS A 46 -18.17 -16.56 17.94
N GLN A 47 -17.49 -16.97 19.02
CA GLN A 47 -16.81 -16.07 19.98
C GLN A 47 -15.42 -15.65 19.50
N SER A 48 -14.92 -16.24 18.41
CA SER A 48 -13.70 -15.77 17.75
C SER A 48 -13.92 -14.46 16.98
N ASN A 49 -12.82 -13.86 16.52
CA ASN A 49 -12.84 -12.64 15.70
C ASN A 49 -13.28 -12.87 14.24
N GLU A 50 -13.38 -14.11 13.77
CA GLU A 50 -13.63 -14.43 12.34
C GLU A 50 -14.93 -13.80 11.79
N ARG A 51 -16.01 -13.74 12.59
CA ARG A 51 -17.26 -13.09 12.16
C ARG A 51 -17.13 -11.57 12.07
N LEU A 52 -16.35 -10.98 12.94
CA LEU A 52 -16.05 -9.54 12.90
C LEU A 52 -15.09 -9.20 11.76
N GLU A 53 -14.11 -10.05 11.48
CA GLU A 53 -13.24 -9.98 10.31
C GLU A 53 -14.06 -9.99 9.02
N PHE A 54 -14.96 -10.97 8.86
CA PHE A 54 -15.86 -11.08 7.70
C PHE A 54 -16.69 -9.81 7.47
N LEU A 55 -17.26 -9.25 8.53
CA LEU A 55 -18.00 -7.98 8.44
C LEU A 55 -17.07 -6.80 8.18
N GLY A 56 -15.94 -6.79 8.87
CA GLY A 56 -14.93 -5.72 8.80
C GLY A 56 -14.32 -5.54 7.43
N ASP A 57 -14.06 -6.63 6.70
CA ASP A 57 -13.58 -6.59 5.31
C ASP A 57 -14.55 -5.80 4.41
N VAL A 58 -15.85 -6.07 4.52
CA VAL A 58 -16.88 -5.36 3.74
C VAL A 58 -16.93 -3.89 4.10
N VAL A 59 -16.92 -3.56 5.40
CA VAL A 59 -16.96 -2.19 5.90
C VAL A 59 -15.70 -1.43 5.49
N LEU A 60 -14.54 -2.06 5.61
CA LEU A 60 -13.25 -1.54 5.20
C LEU A 60 -13.25 -1.21 3.70
N GLY A 61 -13.69 -2.18 2.88
CA GLY A 61 -13.79 -2.01 1.43
C GLY A 61 -14.69 -0.85 1.03
N LEU A 62 -15.83 -0.67 1.71
CA LEU A 62 -16.75 0.45 1.47
C LEU A 62 -16.12 1.80 1.89
N ALA A 63 -15.49 1.85 3.07
CA ALA A 63 -14.83 3.06 3.58
C ALA A 63 -13.68 3.51 2.67
N ILE A 64 -12.85 2.57 2.21
CA ILE A 64 -11.77 2.84 1.25
C ILE A 64 -12.35 3.35 -0.07
N THR A 65 -13.38 2.70 -0.60
CA THR A 65 -14.00 3.09 -1.88
C THR A 65 -14.56 4.52 -1.82
N GLU A 66 -15.28 4.85 -0.75
CA GLU A 66 -15.81 6.20 -0.54
C GLU A 66 -14.69 7.25 -0.44
N ALA A 67 -13.62 6.94 0.30
CA ALA A 67 -12.46 7.82 0.43
C ALA A 67 -11.75 8.05 -0.91
N LEU A 68 -11.58 7.00 -1.72
CA LEU A 68 -10.96 7.07 -3.04
C LEU A 68 -11.78 7.93 -4.00
N LEU A 69 -13.11 7.75 -4.07
CA LEU A 69 -14.00 8.55 -4.90
C LEU A 69 -13.91 10.05 -4.58
N ARG A 70 -13.80 10.38 -3.29
CA ARG A 70 -13.66 11.77 -2.84
C ARG A 70 -12.29 12.38 -3.13
N ARG A 71 -11.21 11.59 -3.01
CA ARG A 71 -9.82 12.05 -3.20
C ARG A 71 -9.44 12.13 -4.68
N TYR A 72 -9.98 11.23 -5.50
CA TYR A 72 -9.62 11.07 -6.91
C TYR A 72 -10.85 11.19 -7.83
N PRO A 73 -11.52 12.37 -7.88
CA PRO A 73 -12.78 12.54 -8.61
C PRO A 73 -12.66 12.34 -10.12
N SER A 74 -11.46 12.37 -10.66
CA SER A 74 -11.17 12.19 -12.09
C SER A 74 -10.61 10.81 -12.45
N ALA A 75 -10.40 9.93 -11.44
CA ALA A 75 -9.89 8.58 -11.67
C ALA A 75 -10.99 7.70 -12.27
N ASP A 76 -10.62 6.83 -13.20
CA ASP A 76 -11.54 5.84 -13.75
C ASP A 76 -11.74 4.65 -12.77
N GLU A 77 -12.71 3.79 -13.08
CA GLU A 77 -13.05 2.63 -12.25
C GLU A 77 -11.87 1.66 -12.11
N GLY A 78 -11.11 1.44 -13.19
CA GLY A 78 -9.95 0.54 -13.18
C GLY A 78 -8.87 1.00 -12.21
N ASP A 79 -8.57 2.30 -12.17
CA ASP A 79 -7.59 2.87 -11.26
C ASP A 79 -8.10 2.86 -9.81
N LEU A 80 -9.36 3.21 -9.58
CA LEU A 80 -9.98 3.12 -8.25
C LEU A 80 -9.97 1.68 -7.71
N SER A 81 -10.23 0.69 -8.56
CA SER A 81 -10.19 -0.72 -8.19
C SER A 81 -8.80 -1.20 -7.82
N LYS A 82 -7.76 -0.78 -8.56
CA LYS A 82 -6.35 -1.08 -8.24
C LYS A 82 -5.95 -0.45 -6.90
N MET A 83 -6.28 0.83 -6.68
CA MET A 83 -6.00 1.53 -5.42
C MET A 83 -6.71 0.86 -4.24
N LYS A 84 -7.98 0.51 -4.40
CA LYS A 84 -8.75 -0.23 -3.40
C LYS A 84 -8.11 -1.57 -3.05
N ALA A 85 -7.71 -2.36 -4.06
CA ALA A 85 -7.05 -3.64 -3.86
C ALA A 85 -5.71 -3.50 -3.11
N GLN A 86 -4.94 -2.46 -3.40
CA GLN A 86 -3.68 -2.18 -2.72
C GLN A 86 -3.90 -1.78 -1.26
N LEU A 87 -4.81 -0.85 -0.98
CA LEU A 87 -5.13 -0.39 0.38
C LEU A 87 -5.71 -1.50 1.25
N GLY A 88 -6.58 -2.34 0.69
CA GLY A 88 -7.17 -3.50 1.35
C GLY A 88 -6.30 -4.76 1.33
N SER A 89 -5.07 -4.70 0.79
CA SER A 89 -4.22 -5.88 0.74
C SER A 89 -3.76 -6.32 2.13
N ARG A 90 -3.58 -7.63 2.32
CA ARG A 90 -3.04 -8.20 3.58
C ARG A 90 -1.71 -7.57 3.97
N ALA A 91 -0.86 -7.23 3.01
CA ALA A 91 0.42 -6.59 3.26
C ALA A 91 0.22 -5.18 3.86
N THR A 92 -0.63 -4.36 3.24
CA THR A 92 -0.95 -3.01 3.72
C THR A 92 -1.61 -3.04 5.10
N LEU A 93 -2.64 -3.87 5.27
CA LEU A 93 -3.34 -3.99 6.55
C LEU A 93 -2.43 -4.54 7.66
N GLY A 94 -1.53 -5.46 7.33
CA GLY A 94 -0.49 -5.96 8.24
C GLY A 94 0.46 -4.85 8.71
N GLU A 95 0.93 -3.98 7.82
CA GLU A 95 1.79 -2.85 8.19
C GLU A 95 1.03 -1.80 9.04
N VAL A 96 -0.23 -1.51 8.71
CA VAL A 96 -1.09 -0.64 9.52
C VAL A 96 -1.27 -1.21 10.93
N ALA A 97 -1.63 -2.48 11.02
CA ALA A 97 -1.84 -3.17 12.30
C ALA A 97 -0.56 -3.23 13.14
N LYS A 98 0.60 -3.43 12.50
CA LYS A 98 1.92 -3.40 13.13
C LYS A 98 2.25 -2.00 13.66
N ARG A 99 2.04 -0.95 12.86
CA ARG A 99 2.24 0.45 13.26
C ARG A 99 1.37 0.83 14.46
N MET A 100 0.13 0.33 14.51
CA MET A 100 -0.79 0.49 15.63
C MET A 100 -0.49 -0.42 16.81
N ASN A 101 0.50 -1.33 16.69
CA ASN A 101 0.85 -2.31 17.72
C ASN A 101 -0.36 -3.16 18.17
N LEU A 102 -1.22 -3.58 17.21
CA LEU A 102 -2.42 -4.36 17.53
C LEU A 102 -2.11 -5.74 18.13
N GLY A 103 -0.95 -6.31 17.80
CA GLY A 103 -0.51 -7.60 18.29
C GLY A 103 -0.49 -7.71 19.82
N ARG A 104 -0.35 -6.59 20.55
CA ARG A 104 -0.35 -6.57 22.03
C ARG A 104 -1.71 -6.92 22.64
N PHE A 105 -2.79 -6.78 21.88
CA PHE A 105 -4.14 -7.08 22.34
C PHE A 105 -4.61 -8.47 21.93
N MET A 106 -3.90 -9.13 21.01
CA MET A 106 -4.29 -10.45 20.51
C MET A 106 -4.28 -11.51 21.59
N LYS A 107 -5.43 -12.14 21.78
CA LYS A 107 -5.63 -13.31 22.63
C LYS A 107 -5.55 -14.55 21.76
N VAL A 108 -4.48 -15.33 21.89
CA VAL A 108 -4.21 -16.54 21.09
C VAL A 108 -4.01 -17.76 21.98
N GLY A 109 -4.27 -18.96 21.48
CA GLY A 109 -3.95 -20.21 22.16
C GLY A 109 -2.45 -20.49 22.16
N ARG A 110 -1.99 -21.36 23.08
CA ARG A 110 -0.55 -21.68 23.32
C ARG A 110 0.16 -22.15 22.06
N GLY A 111 -0.49 -22.95 21.21
CA GLY A 111 0.08 -23.42 19.94
C GLY A 111 0.39 -22.28 18.99
N GLU A 112 -0.46 -21.27 18.94
CA GLU A 112 -0.31 -20.09 18.07
C GLU A 112 0.72 -19.10 18.64
N GLU A 113 0.89 -19.03 19.97
CA GLU A 113 1.96 -18.22 20.58
C GLU A 113 3.34 -18.65 20.13
N ILE A 114 3.55 -19.96 19.96
CA ILE A 114 4.82 -20.53 19.48
C ILE A 114 5.01 -20.21 17.98
N ALA A 115 3.94 -20.29 17.18
CA ALA A 115 3.95 -19.99 15.75
C ALA A 115 3.93 -18.48 15.42
N ARG A 116 3.69 -17.64 16.41
CA ARG A 116 3.45 -16.19 16.28
C ARG A 116 4.55 -15.41 15.54
N SER A 117 5.79 -15.89 15.61
CA SER A 117 6.93 -15.29 14.91
C SER A 117 6.86 -15.44 13.38
N GLN A 118 6.15 -16.44 12.86
CA GLN A 118 6.12 -16.77 11.43
C GLN A 118 4.90 -16.20 10.69
N ASN A 119 3.75 -16.01 11.39
CA ASN A 119 2.48 -15.60 10.77
C ASN A 119 1.95 -14.23 11.27
N LEU A 120 2.74 -13.47 11.97
CA LEU A 120 2.33 -12.23 12.62
C LEU A 120 1.64 -11.21 11.70
N PRO A 121 2.15 -10.88 10.49
CA PRO A 121 1.51 -9.88 9.62
C PRO A 121 0.08 -10.26 9.20
N SER A 122 -0.15 -11.53 8.90
CA SER A 122 -1.48 -12.03 8.52
C SER A 122 -2.46 -11.98 9.70
N LEU A 123 -2.02 -12.46 10.87
CA LEU A 123 -2.82 -12.50 12.09
C LEU A 123 -3.29 -11.11 12.52
N ILE A 124 -2.36 -10.13 12.52
CA ILE A 124 -2.69 -8.77 12.94
C ILE A 124 -3.44 -7.97 11.86
N GLY A 125 -3.28 -8.32 10.59
CA GLY A 125 -4.10 -7.76 9.50
C GLY A 125 -5.58 -8.15 9.67
N ASN A 126 -5.86 -9.42 9.91
CA ASN A 126 -7.22 -9.90 10.21
C ASN A 126 -7.79 -9.23 11.49
N ALA A 127 -6.95 -8.95 12.48
CA ALA A 127 -7.37 -8.21 13.67
C ALA A 127 -7.76 -6.75 13.36
N PHE A 128 -7.12 -6.11 12.38
CA PHE A 128 -7.52 -4.78 11.94
C PHE A 128 -8.90 -4.79 11.24
N GLU A 129 -9.16 -5.78 10.40
CA GLU A 129 -10.49 -6.01 9.82
C GLU A 129 -11.52 -6.28 10.90
N ALA A 130 -11.24 -7.19 11.84
CA ALA A 130 -12.15 -7.48 12.95
C ALA A 130 -12.41 -6.26 13.83
N LEU A 131 -11.40 -5.44 14.10
CA LEU A 131 -11.55 -4.17 14.81
C LEU A 131 -12.44 -3.19 14.04
N THR A 132 -12.30 -3.14 12.71
CA THR A 132 -13.18 -2.32 11.85
C THR A 132 -14.63 -2.78 11.96
N GLY A 133 -14.87 -4.10 11.94
CA GLY A 133 -16.18 -4.70 12.14
C GLY A 133 -16.76 -4.39 13.52
N ALA A 134 -15.93 -4.42 14.57
CA ALA A 134 -16.33 -4.06 15.93
C ALA A 134 -16.74 -2.58 16.03
N VAL A 135 -15.95 -1.68 15.46
CA VAL A 135 -16.29 -0.23 15.41
C VAL A 135 -17.63 0.00 14.70
N TYR A 136 -17.83 -0.72 13.59
CA TYR A 136 -19.08 -0.62 12.83
C TYR A 136 -20.30 -1.09 13.64
N LEU A 137 -20.21 -2.25 14.30
CA LEU A 137 -21.33 -2.77 15.10
C LEU A 137 -21.66 -1.88 16.31
N ASP A 138 -20.64 -1.31 16.94
CA ASP A 138 -20.80 -0.49 18.14
C ASP A 138 -21.23 0.95 17.83
N LEU A 139 -20.70 1.57 16.75
CA LEU A 139 -20.79 3.02 16.51
C LEU A 139 -21.25 3.39 15.09
N GLY A 140 -21.56 2.42 14.25
CA GLY A 140 -22.08 2.61 12.90
C GLY A 140 -21.01 2.99 11.87
N PHE A 141 -21.45 3.05 10.60
CA PHE A 141 -20.56 3.18 9.43
C PHE A 141 -19.75 4.48 9.45
N VAL A 142 -20.36 5.62 9.79
CA VAL A 142 -19.66 6.92 9.74
C VAL A 142 -18.42 6.93 10.65
N THR A 143 -18.54 6.32 11.84
CA THR A 143 -17.41 6.20 12.78
C THR A 143 -16.36 5.21 12.27
N ALA A 144 -16.80 4.07 11.76
CA ALA A 144 -15.91 3.06 11.17
C ALA A 144 -15.14 3.62 9.96
N ALA A 145 -15.80 4.34 9.06
CA ALA A 145 -15.15 4.96 7.91
C ALA A 145 -14.10 6.00 8.33
N LYS A 146 -14.40 6.86 9.31
CA LYS A 146 -13.43 7.81 9.87
C LYS A 146 -12.22 7.10 10.51
N PHE A 147 -12.47 6.02 11.23
CA PHE A 147 -11.41 5.18 11.81
C PHE A 147 -10.51 4.59 10.72
N VAL A 148 -11.09 3.94 9.72
CA VAL A 148 -10.36 3.32 8.60
C VAL A 148 -9.51 4.35 7.85
N VAL A 149 -10.11 5.47 7.43
CA VAL A 149 -9.40 6.52 6.68
C VAL A 149 -8.26 7.09 7.50
N ARG A 150 -8.47 7.38 8.79
CA ARG A 150 -7.42 7.88 9.67
C ARG A 150 -6.25 6.89 9.80
N CYS A 151 -6.54 5.60 9.94
CA CYS A 151 -5.50 4.58 10.08
C CYS A 151 -4.71 4.36 8.79
N LEU A 152 -5.37 4.51 7.63
CA LEU A 152 -4.79 4.36 6.30
C LEU A 152 -4.23 5.68 5.72
N GLU A 153 -4.30 6.82 6.43
CA GLU A 153 -3.84 8.11 5.91
C GLU A 153 -2.41 8.08 5.36
N PRO A 154 -1.42 7.48 6.05
CA PRO A 154 -0.07 7.38 5.50
C PRO A 154 0.02 6.55 4.22
N GLU A 155 -0.88 5.58 4.03
CA GLU A 155 -0.96 4.75 2.83
C GLU A 155 -1.64 5.50 1.68
N PHE A 156 -2.57 6.40 1.97
CA PHE A 156 -3.15 7.32 0.99
C PHE A 156 -2.16 8.39 0.52
N GLU A 157 -1.20 8.79 1.37
CA GLU A 157 -0.15 9.77 1.06
C GLU A 157 1.05 9.13 0.34
N ARG A 158 1.35 7.87 0.65
CA ARG A 158 2.27 7.10 -0.20
C ARG A 158 1.62 7.04 -1.56
N ASP A 159 2.41 7.28 -2.63
CA ASP A 159 1.93 7.08 -3.99
C ASP A 159 1.12 5.78 -4.06
N LEU A 160 -0.19 5.87 -3.78
CA LEU A 160 -1.17 4.78 -3.96
C LEU A 160 -1.21 4.35 -5.40
N VAL A 161 -0.59 5.18 -6.13
CA VAL A 161 -0.13 4.96 -7.44
C VAL A 161 1.35 4.51 -7.35
N ALA A 162 1.64 3.33 -6.79
CA ALA A 162 2.33 2.43 -7.69
C ALA A 162 1.30 2.10 -8.79
N LEU A 163 0.76 3.16 -9.44
CA LEU A 163 0.10 3.08 -10.71
C LEU A 163 0.94 2.10 -11.48
N ASP A 164 0.30 1.14 -12.06
CA ASP A 164 0.94 0.45 -13.15
C ASP A 164 1.22 1.53 -14.21
N TYR A 165 2.22 2.39 -13.89
CA TYR A 165 2.64 3.49 -14.77
C TYR A 165 2.88 3.00 -16.17
N LYS A 166 3.23 1.70 -16.31
CA LYS A 166 3.36 1.04 -17.58
C LYS A 166 2.03 0.94 -18.29
N SER A 167 0.98 0.48 -17.62
CA SER A 167 -0.38 0.40 -18.20
C SER A 167 -0.94 1.79 -18.49
N VAL A 168 -0.80 2.73 -17.56
CA VAL A 168 -1.22 4.13 -17.78
C VAL A 168 -0.49 4.76 -18.95
N LEU A 169 0.83 4.57 -19.05
CA LEU A 169 1.61 5.07 -20.18
C LEU A 169 1.23 4.38 -21.49
N GLN A 170 0.92 3.09 -21.45
CA GLN A 170 0.47 2.35 -22.62
C GLN A 170 -0.87 2.91 -23.15
N GLU A 171 -1.86 3.11 -22.27
CA GLU A 171 -3.15 3.71 -22.65
C GLU A 171 -2.96 5.14 -23.17
N PHE A 172 -2.17 5.95 -22.49
CA PHE A 172 -1.84 7.31 -22.91
C PHE A 172 -1.17 7.34 -24.27
N ALA A 173 -0.15 6.52 -24.47
CA ALA A 173 0.60 6.45 -25.74
C ALA A 173 -0.26 5.90 -26.88
N GLN A 174 -1.13 4.94 -26.61
CA GLN A 174 -2.08 4.40 -27.59
C GLN A 174 -3.11 5.45 -28.00
N ARG A 175 -3.70 6.19 -27.04
CA ARG A 175 -4.69 7.24 -27.31
C ARG A 175 -4.08 8.44 -28.05
N ARG A 176 -2.87 8.86 -27.64
CA ARG A 176 -2.26 10.11 -28.12
C ARG A 176 -1.40 9.95 -29.37
N PHE A 177 -0.68 8.83 -29.47
CA PHE A 177 0.33 8.58 -30.50
C PHE A 177 0.08 7.33 -31.34
N HIS A 178 -0.94 6.53 -31.00
CA HIS A 178 -1.26 5.24 -31.62
C HIS A 178 -0.12 4.22 -31.59
N VAL A 179 0.70 4.25 -30.54
CA VAL A 179 1.87 3.37 -30.37
C VAL A 179 1.90 2.74 -28.97
N ALA A 180 2.53 1.59 -28.85
CA ALA A 180 2.86 0.98 -27.57
C ALA A 180 4.23 1.45 -27.07
N PRO A 181 4.40 1.71 -25.76
CA PRO A 181 5.71 2.00 -25.17
C PRO A 181 6.63 0.78 -25.27
N TYR A 182 7.88 1.01 -25.63
CA TYR A 182 8.93 0.00 -25.63
C TYR A 182 9.94 0.30 -24.52
N TYR A 183 10.18 -0.69 -23.66
CA TYR A 183 11.10 -0.59 -22.54
C TYR A 183 12.42 -1.27 -22.86
N HIS A 184 13.53 -0.59 -22.65
CA HIS A 184 14.87 -1.09 -22.93
C HIS A 184 15.75 -0.97 -21.68
N VAL A 185 16.26 -2.12 -21.21
CA VAL A 185 17.21 -2.15 -20.09
C VAL A 185 18.59 -1.77 -20.64
N MET A 186 19.11 -0.62 -20.22
CA MET A 186 20.41 -0.10 -20.64
C MET A 186 21.55 -0.75 -19.88
N HIS A 187 21.45 -0.77 -18.58
CA HIS A 187 22.50 -1.27 -17.69
C HIS A 187 21.92 -1.95 -16.47
N ALA A 188 22.69 -2.91 -15.93
CA ALA A 188 22.46 -3.50 -14.63
C ALA A 188 23.75 -3.33 -13.81
N HIS A 189 23.68 -2.60 -12.71
CA HIS A 189 24.84 -2.28 -11.87
C HIS A 189 24.68 -2.87 -10.46
N GLY A 190 25.81 -3.21 -9.83
CA GLY A 190 25.86 -3.70 -8.45
C GLY A 190 25.94 -5.22 -8.32
N PRO A 191 26.28 -5.71 -7.11
CA PRO A 191 26.31 -7.14 -6.82
C PRO A 191 24.92 -7.76 -6.90
N GLU A 192 24.82 -9.07 -7.08
CA GLU A 192 23.54 -9.76 -7.37
C GLU A 192 22.43 -9.46 -6.35
N HIS A 193 22.78 -9.33 -5.07
CA HIS A 193 21.84 -9.04 -3.98
C HIS A 193 21.44 -7.56 -3.87
N ARG A 194 22.06 -6.66 -4.66
CA ARG A 194 21.78 -5.20 -4.72
C ARG A 194 21.84 -4.66 -6.16
N LYS A 195 21.42 -5.47 -7.10
CA LYS A 195 21.38 -5.08 -8.51
C LYS A 195 20.41 -3.92 -8.72
N THR A 196 20.84 -2.93 -9.49
CA THR A 196 20.01 -1.80 -9.92
C THR A 196 19.94 -1.80 -11.43
N PHE A 197 18.73 -1.77 -11.98
CA PHE A 197 18.46 -1.76 -13.41
C PHE A 197 18.15 -0.33 -13.84
N GLU A 198 18.77 0.10 -14.94
CA GLU A 198 18.43 1.34 -15.64
C GLU A 198 17.61 1.00 -16.87
N VAL A 199 16.44 1.64 -17.00
CA VAL A 199 15.49 1.36 -18.08
C VAL A 199 15.15 2.66 -18.81
N LEU A 200 15.03 2.57 -20.14
CA LEU A 200 14.51 3.63 -21.00
C LEU A 200 13.12 3.28 -21.51
N VAL A 201 12.28 4.31 -21.66
CA VAL A 201 11.01 4.23 -22.40
C VAL A 201 11.18 4.88 -23.75
N LYS A 202 10.80 4.15 -24.81
CA LYS A 202 10.76 4.64 -26.18
C LYS A 202 9.32 4.66 -26.71
N LEU A 203 8.92 5.76 -27.34
CA LEU A 203 7.70 5.88 -28.13
C LEU A 203 8.13 6.22 -29.59
N ASN A 204 7.69 5.45 -30.56
CA ASN A 204 8.14 5.60 -31.96
C ASN A 204 9.68 5.64 -32.11
N GLY A 205 10.42 4.78 -31.39
CA GLY A 205 11.86 4.71 -31.44
C GLY A 205 12.61 5.84 -30.70
N LYS A 206 11.93 6.88 -30.23
CA LYS A 206 12.51 8.02 -29.53
C LYS A 206 12.37 7.88 -28.02
N VAL A 207 13.39 8.26 -27.24
CA VAL A 207 13.41 8.14 -25.78
C VAL A 207 12.62 9.27 -25.12
N TYR A 208 11.66 8.94 -24.27
CA TYR A 208 10.85 9.90 -23.54
C TYR A 208 11.03 9.85 -22.02
N GLY A 209 11.48 8.72 -21.47
CA GLY A 209 11.71 8.58 -20.03
C GLY A 209 12.84 7.63 -19.70
N ARG A 210 13.37 7.80 -18.48
CA ARG A 210 14.39 6.93 -17.89
C ARG A 210 13.97 6.62 -16.47
N GLY A 211 14.24 5.40 -16.02
CA GLY A 211 13.92 4.96 -14.67
C GLY A 211 14.95 4.00 -14.12
N ARG A 212 14.89 3.81 -12.81
CA ARG A 212 15.75 2.91 -12.06
C ARG A 212 14.93 2.06 -11.10
N GLY A 213 15.37 0.83 -10.87
CA GLY A 213 14.74 -0.06 -9.89
C GLY A 213 15.63 -1.20 -9.48
N HIS A 214 15.30 -1.84 -8.38
CA HIS A 214 16.02 -3.03 -7.92
C HIS A 214 15.64 -4.28 -8.73
N THR A 215 14.50 -4.23 -9.41
CA THR A 215 14.12 -5.22 -10.44
C THR A 215 13.94 -4.52 -11.79
N LYS A 216 13.94 -5.31 -12.89
CA LYS A 216 13.61 -4.77 -14.21
C LYS A 216 12.23 -4.11 -14.21
N LYS A 217 11.25 -4.75 -13.56
CA LYS A 217 9.88 -4.26 -13.44
C LYS A 217 9.81 -2.90 -12.72
N ASP A 218 10.54 -2.73 -11.62
CA ASP A 218 10.57 -1.44 -10.89
C ASP A 218 11.19 -0.34 -11.76
N GLY A 219 12.28 -0.66 -12.49
CA GLY A 219 12.91 0.28 -13.41
C GLY A 219 11.99 0.69 -14.56
N GLU A 220 11.19 -0.24 -15.09
CA GLU A 220 10.18 0.03 -16.12
C GLU A 220 9.05 0.92 -15.59
N GLN A 221 8.55 0.67 -14.38
CA GLN A 221 7.53 1.47 -13.72
C GLN A 221 8.03 2.90 -13.47
N ASP A 222 9.25 3.05 -12.96
CA ASP A 222 9.85 4.36 -12.71
C ASP A 222 10.09 5.14 -14.01
N ALA A 223 10.52 4.48 -15.07
CA ALA A 223 10.67 5.10 -16.40
C ALA A 223 9.33 5.56 -16.98
N ALA A 224 8.26 4.78 -16.80
CA ALA A 224 6.92 5.13 -17.22
C ALA A 224 6.39 6.35 -16.42
N ARG A 225 6.60 6.37 -15.09
CA ARG A 225 6.23 7.48 -14.21
C ARG A 225 6.86 8.79 -14.69
N HIS A 226 8.17 8.83 -14.84
CA HIS A 226 8.87 10.03 -15.32
C HIS A 226 8.40 10.49 -16.70
N THR A 227 8.04 9.55 -17.57
CA THR A 227 7.48 9.88 -18.89
C THR A 227 6.14 10.57 -18.75
N LEU A 228 5.23 10.04 -17.93
CA LEU A 228 3.89 10.61 -17.69
C LEU A 228 3.97 11.98 -17.00
N GLU A 229 4.86 12.16 -16.02
CA GLU A 229 5.08 13.44 -15.36
C GLU A 229 5.51 14.54 -16.34
N ARG A 230 6.38 14.24 -17.29
CA ARG A 230 6.77 15.16 -18.34
C ARG A 230 5.59 15.59 -19.21
N PHE A 231 4.74 14.64 -19.56
CA PHE A 231 3.56 14.94 -20.37
C PHE A 231 2.50 15.73 -19.57
N ARG A 232 2.31 15.46 -18.28
CA ARG A 232 1.41 16.23 -17.39
C ARG A 232 1.86 17.67 -17.21
N TYR A 233 3.13 17.89 -16.93
CA TYR A 233 3.69 19.25 -16.78
C TYR A 233 3.39 20.13 -18.00
N HIS A 234 3.47 19.56 -19.21
CA HIS A 234 3.15 20.30 -20.43
C HIS A 234 1.65 20.49 -20.66
N ALA A 235 0.80 19.60 -20.17
CA ALA A 235 -0.66 19.77 -20.26
C ALA A 235 -1.18 20.90 -19.37
N GLU A 236 -0.60 21.06 -18.18
CA GLU A 236 -0.98 22.08 -17.20
C GLU A 236 -0.52 23.49 -17.60
N THR A 237 0.59 23.62 -18.27
CA THR A 237 1.16 24.95 -18.67
C THR A 237 0.52 25.54 -19.93
N GLY A 238 -0.41 24.83 -20.59
CA GLY A 238 -1.07 25.32 -21.82
C GLY A 238 -0.12 25.53 -23.02
N ILE A 239 1.17 25.40 -22.81
CA ILE A 239 2.20 25.40 -23.85
C ILE A 239 2.12 24.02 -24.48
N GLN A 240 1.71 23.94 -25.75
CA GLN A 240 1.94 22.75 -26.57
C GLN A 240 3.42 22.73 -27.03
N PRO A 241 4.37 22.24 -26.26
CA PRO A 241 5.59 21.83 -26.87
C PRO A 241 5.36 20.38 -27.30
N ALA A 242 5.73 20.06 -28.48
CA ALA A 242 6.11 18.70 -28.79
C ALA A 242 7.11 18.30 -27.70
N VAL A 243 6.69 17.42 -26.74
CA VAL A 243 7.60 16.89 -25.71
C VAL A 243 8.74 16.27 -26.51
N GLN A 244 9.88 16.97 -26.53
CA GLN A 244 11.00 16.50 -27.32
C GLN A 244 11.55 15.21 -26.68
N PRO A 245 11.88 14.21 -27.48
CA PRO A 245 12.56 13.03 -27.01
C PRO A 245 13.83 13.41 -26.23
N LEU A 246 14.21 12.61 -25.26
CA LEU A 246 15.52 12.74 -24.62
C LEU A 246 16.57 12.37 -25.65
N GLU A 247 17.55 13.24 -25.89
CA GLU A 247 18.69 12.87 -26.72
C GLU A 247 19.41 11.67 -26.12
N GLU A 248 19.80 10.71 -26.95
CA GLU A 248 20.51 9.50 -26.52
C GLU A 248 21.90 9.83 -25.92
N ALA A 249 22.42 11.02 -26.16
CA ALA A 249 23.77 11.45 -25.83
C ALA A 249 23.83 12.46 -24.68
N HIS A 250 23.52 12.07 -23.45
CA HIS A 250 24.06 12.82 -22.32
C HIS A 250 24.46 11.89 -21.16
N ARG A 251 25.70 11.40 -21.23
CA ARG A 251 26.45 10.86 -20.07
C ARG A 251 26.66 11.91 -18.96
N SER A 252 26.37 13.18 -19.20
CA SER A 252 26.70 14.30 -18.31
C SER A 252 25.61 14.74 -17.34
N TRP A 253 24.39 14.17 -17.41
CA TRP A 253 23.30 14.57 -16.54
C TRP A 253 23.26 13.87 -15.19
N TRP A 254 24.31 13.07 -14.88
CA TRP A 254 24.37 12.35 -13.62
C TRP A 254 25.39 12.98 -12.65
N PRO A 255 24.97 13.48 -11.47
CA PRO A 255 25.86 14.13 -10.51
C PRO A 255 26.91 13.21 -9.86
N PHE A 256 26.87 11.91 -10.14
CA PHE A 256 27.79 10.90 -9.57
C PHE A 256 28.65 10.15 -10.59
N SER A 257 28.90 10.70 -11.77
CA SER A 257 29.98 10.16 -12.61
C SER A 257 31.32 10.47 -11.92
N ARG A 258 31.84 9.50 -11.17
CA ARG A 258 33.20 9.58 -10.63
C ARG A 258 34.16 9.81 -11.79
N LYS A 259 34.86 10.94 -11.74
CA LYS A 259 36.08 11.16 -12.52
C LYS A 259 36.98 9.96 -12.26
N LYS A 260 37.34 9.21 -13.31
CA LYS A 260 38.49 8.33 -13.28
C LYS A 260 39.70 9.20 -12.97
N THR A 261 40.26 9.02 -11.79
CA THR A 261 41.59 9.54 -11.48
C THR A 261 42.57 8.73 -12.35
N GLU A 262 43.00 9.30 -13.44
CA GLU A 262 44.24 8.88 -14.10
C GLU A 262 45.37 9.09 -13.09
N ARG A 263 45.99 8.02 -12.65
CA ARG A 263 47.33 8.06 -12.13
C ARG A 263 48.26 7.79 -13.30
N LEU A 264 48.94 8.86 -13.70
CA LEU A 264 50.21 8.81 -14.42
C LEU A 264 51.29 8.21 -13.51
N ILE A 265 52.10 7.34 -14.10
CA ILE A 265 53.36 6.76 -13.71
C ILE A 265 53.28 5.55 -12.81
#